data_d6a9c470e0e4a91489995155048d47ff
#
_entry.id   d6a9c470e0e4a91489995155048d47ff
#
_cell.length_a   1.000
_cell.length_b   1.000
_cell.length_c   1.000
_cell.angle_alpha   90.00
_cell.angle_beta   90.00
_cell.angle_gamma   90.00
#
_symmetry.space_group_name_H-M   'P 1'
#
loop_
_entity.id
_entity.type
_entity.pdbx_description
1 polymer ?
#
loop_
_entity_poly.entity_id
_entity_poly.type
_entity_poly.pdbx_seq_one_letter_code
_entity_poly.pdbx_strand_id
1 'polypeptide(L)' 'MLVEECLLLELKSVQEILPVHKAQVLSYMKLLDVPIGLLINFHEMKLTDGVHRLILPGANR' A
#
# COMPACT_ATOMS: atom_id res chain seq x y z
N MET A 1 5.30 -5.66 -4.11
CA MET A 1 5.55 -5.90 -5.55
C MET A 1 5.45 -4.60 -6.31
N LEU A 2 6.44 -4.32 -7.12
CA LEU A 2 6.47 -3.08 -7.91
C LEU A 2 5.85 -3.32 -9.29
N VAL A 3 4.87 -2.48 -9.67
CA VAL A 3 4.16 -2.61 -10.94
C VAL A 3 4.48 -1.41 -11.82
N GLU A 4 5.11 -1.64 -12.96
CA GLU A 4 5.47 -0.61 -13.94
C GLU A 4 6.26 0.56 -13.36
N GLU A 5 6.97 0.33 -12.25
CA GLU A 5 7.79 1.32 -11.57
C GLU A 5 7.01 2.54 -11.04
N CYS A 6 5.69 2.49 -11.04
CA CYS A 6 4.86 3.59 -10.56
C CYS A 6 3.84 3.20 -9.49
N LEU A 7 3.70 1.90 -9.23
CA LEU A 7 2.75 1.39 -8.26
C LEU A 7 3.39 0.30 -7.41
N LEU A 8 3.33 0.46 -6.10
CA LEU A 8 3.76 -0.58 -5.17
C LEU A 8 2.53 -1.34 -4.68
N LEU A 9 2.53 -2.64 -4.89
CA LEU A 9 1.45 -3.51 -4.46
C LEU A 9 1.94 -4.39 -3.31
N GLU A 10 1.27 -4.29 -2.15
CA GLU A 10 1.59 -5.10 -0.98
C GLU A 10 0.38 -5.92 -0.57
N LEU A 11 0.57 -7.24 -0.49
CA LEU A 11 -0.50 -8.18 -0.13
C LEU A 11 -0.30 -8.66 1.29
N LYS A 12 -1.37 -8.62 2.09
CA LYS A 12 -1.37 -9.05 3.48
C LYS A 12 -2.55 -9.98 3.74
N SER A 13 -2.40 -10.80 4.76
CA SER A 13 -3.52 -11.59 5.29
C SER A 13 -3.44 -11.49 6.82
N VAL A 14 -3.95 -10.38 7.34
CA VAL A 14 -3.91 -10.08 8.77
C VAL A 14 -5.31 -9.74 9.25
N GLN A 15 -5.55 -9.94 10.53
CA GLN A 15 -6.84 -9.66 11.14
C GLN A 15 -7.26 -8.21 10.96
N GLU A 16 -6.29 -7.30 11.01
CA GLU A 16 -6.53 -5.87 10.96
C GLU A 16 -5.29 -5.17 10.41
N ILE A 17 -5.50 -4.21 9.53
CA ILE A 17 -4.40 -3.37 9.05
C ILE A 17 -4.11 -2.32 10.12
N LEU A 18 -2.90 -2.39 10.67
CA LEU A 18 -2.44 -1.45 11.70
C LEU A 18 -1.66 -0.30 11.07
N PRO A 19 -1.51 0.83 11.79
CA PRO A 19 -0.70 1.94 11.28
C PRO A 19 0.71 1.55 10.88
N VAL A 20 1.32 0.56 11.56
CA VAL A 20 2.66 0.08 11.22
C VAL A 20 2.70 -0.55 9.82
N HIS A 21 1.62 -1.19 9.40
CA HIS A 21 1.54 -1.78 8.06
C HIS A 21 1.58 -0.68 6.99
N LYS A 22 0.83 0.39 7.20
CA LYS A 22 0.80 1.52 6.27
C LYS A 22 2.12 2.27 6.25
N ALA A 23 2.74 2.46 7.42
CA ALA A 23 4.03 3.11 7.53
C ALA A 23 5.11 2.33 6.78
N GLN A 24 5.07 1.01 6.83
CA GLN A 24 6.02 0.16 6.12
C GLN A 24 5.89 0.35 4.60
N VAL A 25 4.66 0.37 4.09
CA VAL A 25 4.41 0.59 2.67
C VAL A 25 4.90 1.97 2.24
N LEU A 26 4.60 3.00 3.03
CA LEU A 26 5.07 4.36 2.75
C LEU A 26 6.59 4.45 2.72
N SER A 27 7.27 3.73 3.61
CA SER A 27 8.73 3.69 3.63
C SER A 27 9.28 3.08 2.35
N TYR A 28 8.67 1.99 1.88
CA TYR A 28 9.07 1.37 0.61
C TYR A 28 8.80 2.27 -0.57
N MET A 29 7.66 2.98 -0.56
CA MET A 29 7.32 3.95 -1.61
C MET A 29 8.37 5.05 -1.71
N LYS A 30 8.84 5.55 -0.56
CA LYS A 30 9.89 6.57 -0.52
C LYS A 30 11.21 6.02 -1.03
N LEU A 31 11.56 4.82 -0.61
CA LEU A 31 12.83 4.19 -1.00
C LEU A 31 12.87 3.94 -2.51
N LEU A 32 11.74 3.52 -3.09
CA LEU A 32 11.63 3.20 -4.50
C LEU A 32 11.20 4.38 -5.36
N ASP A 33 10.88 5.51 -4.73
CA ASP A 33 10.37 6.72 -5.39
C ASP A 33 9.11 6.43 -6.21
N VAL A 34 8.17 5.72 -5.59
CA VAL A 34 6.92 5.30 -6.22
C VAL A 34 5.79 6.16 -5.65
N PRO A 35 4.97 6.82 -6.49
CA PRO A 35 3.96 7.76 -6.01
C PRO A 35 2.74 7.11 -5.39
N ILE A 36 2.38 5.89 -5.78
CA ILE A 36 1.15 5.24 -5.34
C ILE A 36 1.44 3.85 -4.79
N GLY A 37 0.79 3.52 -3.68
CA GLY A 37 0.85 2.19 -3.10
C GLY A 37 -0.55 1.65 -2.84
N LEU A 38 -0.72 0.35 -3.03
CA LEU A 38 -1.93 -0.36 -2.65
C LEU A 38 -1.56 -1.44 -1.64
N LEU A 39 -2.22 -1.39 -0.50
CA LEU A 39 -2.10 -2.39 0.54
C LEU A 39 -3.41 -3.17 0.56
N ILE A 40 -3.35 -4.45 0.22
CA ILE A 40 -4.53 -5.30 0.10
C ILE A 40 -4.50 -6.37 1.16
N ASN A 41 -5.53 -6.40 2.00
CA ASN A 41 -5.67 -7.39 3.04
C ASN A 41 -6.73 -8.42 2.64
N PHE A 42 -6.29 -9.64 2.33
CA PHE A 42 -7.17 -10.73 1.92
C PHE A 42 -7.95 -11.36 3.07
N HIS A 43 -7.68 -10.96 4.30
CA HIS A 43 -8.42 -11.46 5.45
C HIS A 43 -9.85 -10.94 5.48
N GLU A 44 -10.12 -9.81 4.82
CA GLU A 44 -11.45 -9.22 4.76
C GLU A 44 -12.40 -10.06 3.93
N MET A 45 -13.67 -10.10 4.33
CA MET A 45 -14.70 -10.83 3.61
C MET A 45 -14.98 -10.24 2.23
N LYS A 46 -14.90 -8.93 2.12
CA LYS A 46 -15.03 -8.22 0.85
C LYS A 46 -13.68 -7.63 0.49
N LEU A 47 -13.22 -7.88 -0.73
CA LEU A 47 -11.93 -7.39 -1.17
C LEU A 47 -11.82 -5.86 -1.07
N THR A 48 -12.92 -5.16 -1.41
CA THR A 48 -12.93 -3.70 -1.36
C THR A 48 -12.70 -3.13 0.04
N ASP A 49 -13.11 -3.88 1.07
CA ASP A 49 -12.90 -3.46 2.46
C ASP A 49 -11.45 -3.63 2.88
N GLY A 50 -10.69 -4.47 2.17
CA GLY A 50 -9.30 -4.72 2.47
C GLY A 50 -8.32 -3.92 1.63
N VAL A 51 -8.80 -3.07 0.72
CA VAL A 51 -7.94 -2.27 -0.14
C VAL A 51 -7.68 -0.90 0.49
N HIS A 52 -6.39 -0.59 0.69
CA HIS A 52 -5.95 0.68 1.25
C HIS A 52 -5.02 1.36 0.25
N ARG A 53 -5.43 2.52 -0.24
CA ARG A 53 -4.64 3.29 -1.19
C ARG A 53 -3.79 4.31 -0.44
N LEU A 54 -2.51 4.33 -0.78
CA LEU A 54 -1.56 5.24 -0.17
C LEU A 54 -0.93 6.11 -1.26
N ILE A 55 -0.78 7.39 -0.97
CA ILE A 55 -0.18 8.36 -1.90
C ILE A 55 1.01 8.99 -1.19
N LEU A 56 2.16 8.96 -1.86
CA LEU A 56 3.37 9.57 -1.32
C LEU A 56 3.19 11.09 -1.27
N PRO A 57 3.48 11.75 -0.12
CA PRO A 57 3.37 13.21 -0.05
C PRO A 57 4.18 13.89 -1.15
N GLY A 58 3.54 14.82 -1.86
CA GLY A 58 4.16 15.53 -2.95
C GLY A 58 4.06 14.86 -4.31
N ALA A 59 3.48 13.66 -4.39
CA ALA A 59 3.39 12.90 -5.65
C ALA A 59 2.42 13.52 -6.66
N ASN A 60 1.52 14.37 -6.21
CA ASN A 60 0.49 14.99 -7.06
C ASN A 60 0.90 16.36 -7.62
N ARG A 61 2.16 16.61 -7.69
CA ARG A 61 2.66 17.88 -8.23
C ARG A 61 2.62 17.89 -9.75
#